data_d41d23a21f9d5cb21bffc84d19ef02c1
#
_entry.id   d41d23a21f9d5cb21bffc84d19ef02c1
#
_cell.length_a   1.000
_cell.length_b   1.000
_cell.length_c   1.000
_cell.angle_alpha   90.00
_cell.angle_beta   90.00
_cell.angle_gamma   90.00
#
_symmetry.space_group_name_H-M   'P 1'
#
loop_
_entity.id
_entity.type
_entity.pdbx_description
1 polymer ?
#
loop_
_entity_poly.entity_id
_entity_poly.type
_entity_poly.pdbx_seq_one_letter_code
_entity_poly.pdbx_strand_id
1 'polypeptide(L)'
;MASIDKKVKDFKKNGVVKFNNVFSRKLVKKCLKELLIKKNYQNAMRDGNVVFDSKGKKKSVKYLQHAQHYIPIFFELFNSKIIEISKKLLNQDVNFECMGIHNKAPKFGTPTPYHQDNFYFCLKPAFALTAYIPLENQDKKNGELKYIKGSHKLGVNNHYPSMTKAFSSGLKKQSYNQKEIFYPKLSVGDVVFHHCNVIHGAEGNNSNRNRNAVAIKIVGSKAQIDSNQLKIYKKFRAKNRQAN
;
A
#
# COMPACT_ATOMS: atom_id res chain seq x y z
N MET A 1 -17.73 9.95 16.09
CA MET A 1 -17.14 9.28 14.90
C MET A 1 -18.18 9.25 13.79
N ALA A 2 -17.79 9.43 12.52
CA ALA A 2 -18.74 9.24 11.42
C ALA A 2 -19.22 7.78 11.40
N SER A 3 -20.51 7.56 11.12
CA SER A 3 -21.11 6.22 11.05
C SER A 3 -20.39 5.38 9.97
N ILE A 4 -20.39 4.06 10.12
CA ILE A 4 -19.81 3.15 9.13
C ILE A 4 -20.45 3.34 7.75
N ASP A 5 -21.76 3.61 7.71
CA ASP A 5 -22.49 3.83 6.46
C ASP A 5 -22.00 5.08 5.70
N LYS A 6 -21.69 6.16 6.44
CA LYS A 6 -21.05 7.34 5.83
C LYS A 6 -19.69 6.99 5.26
N LYS A 7 -18.89 6.19 5.97
CA LYS A 7 -17.57 5.73 5.50
C LYS A 7 -17.68 4.86 4.24
N VAL A 8 -18.69 4.00 4.17
CA VAL A 8 -18.99 3.18 2.96
C VAL A 8 -19.38 4.07 1.77
N LYS A 9 -20.25 5.07 2.00
CA LYS A 9 -20.60 6.07 0.97
C LYS A 9 -19.37 6.84 0.49
N ASP A 10 -18.53 7.29 1.41
CA ASP A 10 -17.29 8.00 1.09
C ASP A 10 -16.32 7.13 0.29
N PHE A 11 -16.16 5.85 0.65
CA PHE A 11 -15.32 4.90 -0.09
C PHE A 11 -15.86 4.65 -1.51
N LYS A 12 -17.15 4.41 -1.67
CA LYS A 12 -17.79 4.26 -3.00
C LYS A 12 -17.62 5.50 -3.87
N LYS A 13 -17.68 6.71 -3.27
CA LYS A 13 -17.53 7.97 -3.99
C LYS A 13 -16.08 8.23 -4.38
N ASN A 14 -15.14 8.04 -3.44
CA ASN A 14 -13.76 8.54 -3.55
C ASN A 14 -12.73 7.44 -3.84
N GLY A 15 -13.05 6.16 -3.63
CA GLY A 15 -12.11 5.02 -3.72
C GLY A 15 -11.14 4.93 -2.55
N VAL A 16 -11.29 5.79 -1.54
CA VAL A 16 -10.41 5.86 -0.36
C VAL A 16 -11.18 6.38 0.84
N VAL A 17 -10.90 5.81 2.02
CA VAL A 17 -11.49 6.26 3.28
C VAL A 17 -10.54 6.01 4.45
N LYS A 18 -10.48 6.94 5.39
CA LYS A 18 -9.69 6.84 6.62
C LYS A 18 -10.59 6.48 7.81
N PHE A 19 -10.11 5.56 8.63
CA PHE A 19 -10.63 5.25 9.96
C PHE A 19 -9.59 5.64 11.00
N ASN A 20 -10.01 6.34 12.05
CA ASN A 20 -9.13 6.77 13.13
C ASN A 20 -9.15 5.76 14.27
N ASN A 21 -8.01 5.56 14.92
CA ASN A 21 -7.88 4.75 16.15
C ASN A 21 -8.47 3.33 16.03
N VAL A 22 -8.19 2.67 14.88
CA VAL A 22 -8.60 1.27 14.66
C VAL A 22 -7.80 0.33 15.54
N PHE A 23 -6.51 0.60 15.70
CA PHE A 23 -5.58 -0.17 16.52
C PHE A 23 -5.13 0.59 17.77
N SER A 24 -4.83 -0.15 18.82
CA SER A 24 -4.16 0.41 19.99
C SER A 24 -2.72 0.81 19.62
N ARG A 25 -2.27 1.94 20.17
CA ARG A 25 -0.87 2.36 20.01
C ARG A 25 0.12 1.33 20.55
N LYS A 26 -0.27 0.53 21.55
CA LYS A 26 0.55 -0.55 22.15
C LYS A 26 0.84 -1.63 21.11
N LEU A 27 -0.18 -2.11 20.39
CA LEU A 27 -0.01 -3.13 19.34
C LEU A 27 0.88 -2.61 18.21
N VAL A 28 0.61 -1.40 17.69
CA VAL A 28 1.39 -0.83 16.59
C VAL A 28 2.85 -0.61 16.98
N LYS A 29 3.12 -0.15 18.22
CA LYS A 29 4.49 -0.04 18.73
C LYS A 29 5.19 -1.40 18.83
N LYS A 30 4.46 -2.46 19.24
CA LYS A 30 5.02 -3.83 19.28
C LYS A 30 5.39 -4.30 17.87
N CYS A 31 4.53 -4.09 16.88
CA CYS A 31 4.83 -4.40 15.47
C CYS A 31 6.06 -3.63 14.96
N LEU A 32 6.16 -2.33 15.27
CA LEU A 32 7.33 -1.53 14.88
C LEU A 32 8.62 -2.04 15.54
N LYS A 33 8.57 -2.40 16.82
CA LYS A 33 9.73 -2.96 17.53
C LYS A 33 10.23 -4.23 16.86
N GLU A 34 9.33 -5.17 16.54
CA GLU A 34 9.68 -6.41 15.85
C GLU A 34 10.24 -6.15 14.43
N LEU A 35 9.70 -5.17 13.70
CA LEU A 35 10.23 -4.77 12.39
C LEU A 35 11.67 -4.27 12.47
N LEU A 36 12.04 -3.57 13.53
CA LEU A 36 13.39 -3.00 13.68
C LEU A 36 14.45 -4.06 14.05
N ILE A 37 14.07 -5.27 14.45
CA ILE A 37 14.97 -6.38 14.74
C ILE A 37 15.46 -6.98 13.41
N LYS A 38 16.70 -6.70 13.03
CA LYS A 38 17.29 -7.15 11.76
C LYS A 38 17.17 -8.66 11.55
N LYS A 39 17.30 -9.47 12.60
CA LYS A 39 17.18 -10.94 12.55
C LYS A 39 15.83 -11.38 11.98
N ASN A 40 14.73 -10.64 12.25
CA ASN A 40 13.37 -11.02 11.85
C ASN A 40 13.17 -11.02 10.33
N TYR A 41 14.01 -10.32 9.55
CA TYR A 41 13.89 -10.31 8.08
C TYR A 41 15.13 -10.85 7.34
N GLN A 42 16.06 -11.51 8.04
CA GLN A 42 17.21 -12.16 7.38
C GLN A 42 16.77 -13.26 6.42
N ASN A 43 15.76 -14.05 6.78
CA ASN A 43 15.21 -15.09 5.91
C ASN A 43 14.55 -14.44 4.67
N ALA A 44 13.79 -13.37 4.85
CA ALA A 44 13.21 -12.62 3.75
C ALA A 44 14.27 -12.08 2.79
N MET A 45 15.44 -11.70 3.27
CA MET A 45 16.56 -11.28 2.42
C MET A 45 17.10 -12.43 1.59
N ARG A 46 17.27 -13.62 2.16
CA ARG A 46 17.69 -14.84 1.45
C ARG A 46 16.70 -15.27 0.38
N ASP A 47 15.41 -15.15 0.69
CA ASP A 47 14.30 -15.50 -0.22
C ASP A 47 14.05 -14.43 -1.31
N GLY A 48 14.80 -13.34 -1.32
CA GLY A 48 14.64 -12.25 -2.30
C GLY A 48 13.41 -11.37 -2.08
N ASN A 49 12.76 -11.46 -0.90
CA ASN A 49 11.55 -10.72 -0.57
C ASN A 49 11.82 -9.32 0.04
N VAL A 50 13.06 -8.84 0.00
CA VAL A 50 13.45 -7.51 0.49
C VAL A 50 14.00 -6.67 -0.63
N VAL A 51 13.44 -5.48 -0.82
CA VAL A 51 13.97 -4.46 -1.73
C VAL A 51 14.57 -3.32 -0.91
N PHE A 52 15.72 -2.82 -1.34
CA PHE A 52 16.44 -1.76 -0.66
C PHE A 52 16.44 -0.46 -1.46
N ASP A 53 16.27 0.67 -0.75
CA ASP A 53 16.73 1.98 -1.20
C ASP A 53 18.20 2.15 -0.84
N SER A 54 18.93 2.92 -1.66
CA SER A 54 20.33 3.23 -1.41
C SER A 54 20.65 4.67 -1.84
N LYS A 55 21.55 5.32 -1.10
CA LYS A 55 22.13 6.62 -1.44
C LYS A 55 23.60 6.61 -1.02
N GLY A 56 24.50 6.56 -1.99
CA GLY A 56 25.92 6.28 -1.73
C GLY A 56 26.09 4.96 -0.97
N LYS A 57 26.85 4.96 0.12
CA LYS A 57 27.05 3.78 0.98
C LYS A 57 25.87 3.45 1.90
N LYS A 58 24.88 4.35 2.04
CA LYS A 58 23.70 4.13 2.89
C LYS A 58 22.72 3.21 2.20
N LYS A 59 22.22 2.21 2.93
CA LYS A 59 21.23 1.22 2.46
C LYS A 59 20.15 1.05 3.53
N SER A 60 18.88 1.03 3.12
CA SER A 60 17.73 0.80 4.01
C SER A 60 16.72 -0.08 3.32
N VAL A 61 16.04 -0.94 4.08
CA VAL A 61 14.88 -1.67 3.56
C VAL A 61 13.85 -0.66 3.07
N LYS A 62 13.40 -0.81 1.83
CA LYS A 62 12.32 -0.04 1.23
C LYS A 62 11.01 -0.79 1.28
N TYR A 63 11.08 -2.07 0.95
CA TYR A 63 9.92 -2.95 0.89
C TYR A 63 10.29 -4.35 1.37
N LEU A 64 9.43 -4.92 2.22
CA LEU A 64 9.47 -6.32 2.64
C LEU A 64 8.16 -6.97 2.19
N GLN A 65 8.25 -7.88 1.24
CA GLN A 65 7.11 -8.64 0.72
C GLN A 65 6.80 -9.83 1.64
N HIS A 66 5.52 -10.21 1.72
CA HIS A 66 5.04 -11.34 2.55
C HIS A 66 5.50 -11.26 4.01
N ALA A 67 5.45 -10.07 4.59
CA ALA A 67 5.95 -9.78 5.94
C ALA A 67 5.36 -10.70 7.02
N GLN A 68 4.14 -11.21 6.83
CA GLN A 68 3.47 -12.15 7.73
C GLN A 68 4.21 -13.48 7.91
N HIS A 69 5.01 -13.91 6.93
CA HIS A 69 5.78 -15.15 7.02
C HIS A 69 7.07 -15.02 7.85
N TYR A 70 7.57 -13.80 7.94
CA TYR A 70 8.85 -13.50 8.58
C TYR A 70 8.70 -12.86 9.97
N ILE A 71 7.62 -12.12 10.16
CA ILE A 71 7.34 -11.37 11.40
C ILE A 71 5.89 -11.64 11.81
N PRO A 72 5.63 -12.78 12.51
CA PRO A 72 4.25 -13.27 12.76
C PRO A 72 3.32 -12.30 13.45
N ILE A 73 3.84 -11.38 14.28
CA ILE A 73 3.01 -10.41 14.98
C ILE A 73 2.16 -9.55 14.03
N PHE A 74 2.57 -9.39 12.77
CA PHE A 74 1.79 -8.62 11.82
C PHE A 74 0.43 -9.24 11.51
N PHE A 75 0.22 -10.53 11.76
CA PHE A 75 -1.10 -11.14 11.68
C PHE A 75 -2.10 -10.55 12.67
N GLU A 76 -1.65 -10.00 13.81
CA GLU A 76 -2.55 -9.33 14.75
C GLU A 76 -3.18 -8.06 14.14
N LEU A 77 -2.62 -7.54 13.03
CA LEU A 77 -3.20 -6.42 12.28
C LEU A 77 -4.28 -6.85 11.28
N PHE A 78 -4.39 -8.13 10.96
CA PHE A 78 -5.50 -8.69 10.18
C PHE A 78 -6.49 -9.38 11.12
N ASN A 79 -7.22 -8.58 11.87
CA ASN A 79 -8.19 -9.04 12.87
C ASN A 79 -9.64 -8.87 12.40
N SER A 80 -10.59 -9.30 13.24
CA SER A 80 -12.03 -9.21 12.97
C SER A 80 -12.46 -7.81 12.54
N LYS A 81 -11.92 -6.76 13.14
CA LYS A 81 -12.27 -5.37 12.83
C LYS A 81 -11.88 -4.97 11.41
N ILE A 82 -10.69 -5.37 10.94
CA ILE A 82 -10.25 -5.13 9.55
C ILE A 82 -11.12 -5.92 8.58
N ILE A 83 -11.43 -7.18 8.93
CA ILE A 83 -12.28 -8.06 8.10
C ILE A 83 -13.69 -7.44 7.98
N GLU A 84 -14.32 -7.07 9.08
CA GLU A 84 -15.67 -6.48 9.10
C GLU A 84 -15.75 -5.17 8.30
N ILE A 85 -14.77 -4.26 8.48
CA ILE A 85 -14.71 -3.02 7.70
C ILE A 85 -14.56 -3.35 6.22
N SER A 86 -13.68 -4.28 5.85
CA SER A 86 -13.42 -4.65 4.47
C SER A 86 -14.66 -5.28 3.80
N LYS A 87 -15.39 -6.15 4.52
CA LYS A 87 -16.66 -6.72 4.06
C LYS A 87 -17.69 -5.62 3.76
N LYS A 88 -17.83 -4.65 4.64
CA LYS A 88 -18.76 -3.52 4.42
C LYS A 88 -18.34 -2.62 3.26
N LEU A 89 -17.04 -2.33 3.11
CA LEU A 89 -16.52 -1.51 2.01
C LEU A 89 -16.70 -2.17 0.65
N LEU A 90 -16.45 -3.49 0.54
CA LEU A 90 -16.59 -4.26 -0.70
C LEU A 90 -17.97 -4.86 -0.90
N ASN A 91 -18.84 -4.82 0.12
CA ASN A 91 -20.18 -5.41 0.14
C ASN A 91 -20.19 -6.90 -0.23
N GLN A 92 -19.24 -7.66 0.33
CA GLN A 92 -19.10 -9.11 0.14
C GLN A 92 -18.11 -9.69 1.16
N ASP A 93 -18.02 -11.02 1.21
CA ASP A 93 -16.97 -11.70 1.95
C ASP A 93 -15.58 -11.40 1.38
N VAL A 94 -14.56 -11.48 2.23
CA VAL A 94 -13.20 -11.10 1.87
C VAL A 94 -12.19 -12.14 2.34
N ASN A 95 -11.11 -12.26 1.58
CA ASN A 95 -9.98 -13.12 1.86
C ASN A 95 -8.72 -12.27 2.07
N PHE A 96 -7.88 -12.72 3.00
CA PHE A 96 -6.51 -12.25 3.13
C PHE A 96 -5.67 -12.75 1.95
N GLU A 97 -4.84 -11.89 1.39
CA GLU A 97 -3.92 -12.28 0.33
C GLU A 97 -2.45 -12.21 0.77
N CYS A 98 -1.99 -11.04 1.14
CA CYS A 98 -0.62 -10.85 1.64
C CYS A 98 -0.46 -9.52 2.40
N MET A 99 0.68 -9.41 3.10
CA MET A 99 1.13 -8.16 3.73
C MET A 99 2.48 -7.74 3.18
N GLY A 100 2.61 -6.44 2.92
CA GLY A 100 3.88 -5.80 2.60
C GLY A 100 4.23 -4.70 3.61
N ILE A 101 5.51 -4.58 3.96
CA ILE A 101 6.00 -3.44 4.73
C ILE A 101 6.63 -2.45 3.76
N HIS A 102 6.21 -1.20 3.87
CA HIS A 102 6.75 -0.08 3.11
C HIS A 102 7.50 0.87 4.04
N ASN A 103 8.78 1.04 3.81
CA ASN A 103 9.60 2.00 4.54
C ASN A 103 10.10 3.12 3.62
N LYS A 104 10.19 4.31 4.17
CA LYS A 104 10.94 5.44 3.61
C LYS A 104 11.95 5.93 4.65
N ALA A 105 13.21 5.63 4.40
CA ALA A 105 14.31 6.03 5.29
C ALA A 105 14.45 7.56 5.35
N PRO A 106 14.93 8.12 6.48
CA PRO A 106 15.16 9.56 6.63
C PRO A 106 16.07 10.10 5.52
N LYS A 107 15.70 11.24 4.92
CA LYS A 107 16.47 12.00 3.94
C LYS A 107 16.75 11.32 2.59
N PHE A 108 16.44 10.03 2.40
CA PHE A 108 16.68 9.36 1.13
C PHE A 108 15.64 8.33 0.71
N GLY A 109 14.59 8.12 1.51
CA GLY A 109 13.48 7.26 1.11
C GLY A 109 12.85 7.79 -0.17
N THR A 110 12.94 6.99 -1.25
CA THR A 110 12.53 7.43 -2.60
C THR A 110 11.00 7.59 -2.72
N PRO A 111 10.51 8.43 -3.64
CA PRO A 111 9.08 8.56 -3.89
C PRO A 111 8.46 7.24 -4.37
N THR A 112 7.16 7.13 -4.22
CA THR A 112 6.33 6.10 -4.84
C THR A 112 5.59 6.76 -6.01
N PRO A 113 5.80 6.34 -7.27
CA PRO A 113 5.11 6.92 -8.40
C PRO A 113 3.60 6.73 -8.28
N TYR A 114 2.80 7.57 -8.91
CA TYR A 114 1.39 7.30 -9.05
C TYR A 114 1.18 5.97 -9.77
N HIS A 115 0.36 5.11 -9.17
CA HIS A 115 0.02 3.80 -9.69
C HIS A 115 -1.37 3.35 -9.20
N GLN A 116 -1.81 2.22 -9.69
CA GLN A 116 -3.02 1.53 -9.26
C GLN A 116 -2.62 0.10 -8.89
N ASP A 117 -3.01 -0.36 -7.72
CA ASP A 117 -2.69 -1.71 -7.23
C ASP A 117 -3.20 -2.80 -8.17
N ASN A 118 -4.37 -2.56 -8.80
CA ASN A 118 -4.96 -3.55 -9.70
C ASN A 118 -4.19 -3.78 -11.00
N PHE A 119 -3.27 -2.88 -11.36
CA PHE A 119 -2.33 -3.17 -12.43
C PHE A 119 -1.49 -4.43 -12.13
N TYR A 120 -1.17 -4.64 -10.85
CA TYR A 120 -0.42 -5.81 -10.35
C TYR A 120 -1.35 -6.95 -9.93
N PHE A 121 -2.54 -6.65 -9.42
CA PHE A 121 -3.48 -7.66 -8.92
C PHE A 121 -4.21 -8.37 -10.05
N CYS A 122 -4.43 -7.70 -11.17
CA CYS A 122 -5.10 -8.23 -12.36
C CYS A 122 -6.48 -8.81 -12.04
N LEU A 123 -7.33 -8.07 -11.34
CA LEU A 123 -8.65 -8.54 -10.93
C LEU A 123 -9.78 -7.89 -11.74
N LYS A 124 -10.79 -8.71 -12.14
CA LYS A 124 -12.05 -8.29 -12.75
C LYS A 124 -13.15 -9.25 -12.34
N PRO A 125 -14.23 -8.80 -11.68
CA PRO A 125 -14.39 -7.43 -11.16
C PRO A 125 -13.27 -7.05 -10.17
N ALA A 126 -12.95 -5.75 -10.12
CA ALA A 126 -11.87 -5.21 -9.30
C ALA A 126 -12.26 -5.13 -7.80
N PHE A 127 -12.72 -6.23 -7.23
CA PHE A 127 -13.14 -6.34 -5.84
C PHE A 127 -11.95 -6.60 -4.91
N ALA A 128 -11.09 -5.62 -4.78
CA ALA A 128 -10.00 -5.66 -3.81
C ALA A 128 -9.75 -4.27 -3.23
N LEU A 129 -9.20 -4.27 -2.04
CA LEU A 129 -8.72 -3.08 -1.36
C LEU A 129 -7.41 -3.37 -0.63
N THR A 130 -6.69 -2.30 -0.35
CA THR A 130 -5.53 -2.33 0.53
C THR A 130 -5.87 -1.61 1.83
N ALA A 131 -5.69 -2.28 2.97
CA ALA A 131 -5.70 -1.65 4.29
C ALA A 131 -4.27 -1.21 4.62
N TYR A 132 -4.04 0.10 4.61
CA TYR A 132 -2.73 0.68 4.88
C TYR A 132 -2.68 1.22 6.30
N ILE A 133 -1.75 0.71 7.11
CA ILE A 133 -1.62 0.93 8.55
C ILE A 133 -0.27 1.60 8.82
N PRO A 134 -0.24 2.86 9.27
CA PRO A 134 1.01 3.53 9.63
C PRO A 134 1.58 2.94 10.92
N LEU A 135 2.84 2.57 10.93
CA LEU A 135 3.56 2.20 12.15
C LEU A 135 4.17 3.43 12.86
N GLU A 136 4.26 4.55 12.14
CA GLU A 136 4.72 5.85 12.62
C GLU A 136 3.83 6.96 12.03
N ASN A 137 3.77 8.10 12.71
CA ASN A 137 2.99 9.25 12.22
C ASN A 137 3.51 9.74 10.87
N GLN A 138 2.60 10.02 9.95
CA GLN A 138 2.90 10.39 8.57
C GLN A 138 2.40 11.79 8.24
N ASP A 139 3.23 12.54 7.54
CA ASP A 139 2.95 13.85 7.00
C ASP A 139 3.67 14.06 5.65
N LYS A 140 3.45 15.22 5.02
CA LYS A 140 4.08 15.55 3.74
C LYS A 140 5.60 15.50 3.77
N LYS A 141 6.24 15.85 4.91
CA LYS A 141 7.70 15.89 5.04
C LYS A 141 8.32 14.50 5.03
N ASN A 142 7.63 13.49 5.61
CA ASN A 142 8.16 12.11 5.65
C ASN A 142 7.53 11.18 4.59
N GLY A 143 6.83 11.76 3.60
CA GLY A 143 6.34 11.05 2.43
C GLY A 143 5.05 10.28 2.69
N GLU A 144 4.03 10.96 3.25
CA GLU A 144 2.68 10.41 3.36
C GLU A 144 2.07 10.03 2.00
N LEU A 145 1.07 9.17 2.04
CA LEU A 145 0.31 8.81 0.84
C LEU A 145 -0.55 9.97 0.35
N LYS A 146 -0.74 9.99 -0.97
CA LYS A 146 -1.66 10.88 -1.67
C LYS A 146 -2.52 10.07 -2.63
N TYR A 147 -3.80 10.40 -2.71
CA TYR A 147 -4.81 9.68 -3.47
C TYR A 147 -5.55 10.63 -4.40
N ILE A 148 -5.88 10.18 -5.61
CA ILE A 148 -6.76 10.93 -6.52
C ILE A 148 -8.19 10.42 -6.30
N LYS A 149 -9.01 11.23 -5.62
CA LYS A 149 -10.39 10.88 -5.28
C LYS A 149 -11.22 10.58 -6.54
N GLY A 150 -11.97 9.48 -6.51
CA GLY A 150 -12.87 9.08 -7.60
C GLY A 150 -12.19 8.37 -8.76
N SER A 151 -10.84 8.36 -8.85
CA SER A 151 -10.10 7.77 -9.96
C SER A 151 -10.32 6.26 -10.14
N HIS A 152 -10.74 5.55 -9.09
CA HIS A 152 -11.04 4.11 -9.15
C HIS A 152 -12.18 3.76 -10.10
N LYS A 153 -13.07 4.72 -10.42
CA LYS A 153 -14.21 4.55 -11.33
C LYS A 153 -13.79 4.45 -12.81
N LEU A 154 -12.58 4.90 -13.13
CA LEU A 154 -12.05 4.92 -14.49
C LEU A 154 -11.39 3.60 -14.92
N GLY A 155 -11.44 2.56 -14.06
CA GLY A 155 -10.74 1.30 -14.32
C GLY A 155 -9.22 1.40 -14.15
N VAL A 156 -8.48 0.47 -14.76
CA VAL A 156 -7.01 0.45 -14.72
C VAL A 156 -6.46 1.23 -15.92
N ASN A 157 -5.67 2.25 -15.64
CA ASN A 157 -5.00 3.06 -16.65
C ASN A 157 -3.73 2.36 -17.17
N ASN A 158 -3.22 2.80 -18.32
CA ASN A 158 -1.95 2.34 -18.85
C ASN A 158 -0.80 2.73 -17.91
N HIS A 159 -0.01 1.73 -17.52
CA HIS A 159 1.20 1.94 -16.72
C HIS A 159 2.44 1.89 -17.62
N TYR A 160 3.48 2.60 -17.20
CA TYR A 160 4.76 2.74 -17.86
C TYR A 160 5.88 2.25 -16.95
N PRO A 161 7.02 1.80 -17.50
CA PRO A 161 8.17 1.42 -16.68
C PRO A 161 8.57 2.52 -15.70
N SER A 162 8.86 2.13 -14.47
CA SER A 162 9.36 3.02 -13.42
C SER A 162 10.74 2.58 -12.98
N MET A 163 11.68 3.52 -12.90
CA MET A 163 13.01 3.27 -12.33
C MET A 163 12.99 3.23 -10.78
N THR A 164 11.82 3.36 -10.18
CA THR A 164 11.70 3.31 -8.71
C THR A 164 11.75 1.87 -8.22
N LYS A 165 12.75 1.53 -7.42
CA LYS A 165 12.85 0.21 -6.77
C LYS A 165 11.56 -0.15 -6.04
N ALA A 166 11.17 -1.41 -6.05
CA ALA A 166 9.91 -1.97 -5.56
C ALA A 166 8.64 -1.57 -6.33
N PHE A 167 8.72 -0.60 -7.25
CA PHE A 167 7.60 -0.18 -8.10
C PHE A 167 8.04 -0.23 -9.56
N SER A 168 7.90 -1.40 -10.18
CA SER A 168 8.32 -1.61 -11.57
C SER A 168 7.54 -0.78 -12.58
N SER A 169 6.39 -0.22 -12.18
CA SER A 169 5.54 0.59 -13.04
C SER A 169 4.93 1.78 -12.32
N GLY A 170 4.51 2.76 -13.10
CA GLY A 170 3.75 3.92 -12.65
C GLY A 170 2.96 4.53 -13.80
N LEU A 171 2.09 5.45 -13.46
CA LEU A 171 1.38 6.26 -14.46
C LEU A 171 2.31 7.34 -15.01
N LYS A 172 2.09 7.78 -16.25
CA LYS A 172 2.76 8.98 -16.76
C LYS A 172 2.50 10.14 -15.81
N LYS A 173 3.53 10.97 -15.62
CA LYS A 173 3.37 12.19 -14.83
C LYS A 173 2.32 13.07 -15.50
N GLN A 174 1.27 13.36 -14.75
CA GLN A 174 0.20 14.28 -15.16
C GLN A 174 -0.18 15.17 -13.98
N SER A 175 -0.68 16.35 -14.28
CA SER A 175 -1.24 17.24 -13.28
C SER A 175 -2.64 16.76 -12.90
N TYR A 176 -2.91 16.69 -11.61
CA TYR A 176 -4.26 16.46 -11.08
C TYR A 176 -4.74 17.74 -10.41
N ASN A 177 -6.04 17.99 -10.47
CA ASN A 177 -6.63 19.10 -9.75
C ASN A 177 -6.34 18.92 -8.25
N GLN A 178 -5.80 19.95 -7.61
CA GLN A 178 -5.44 19.92 -6.17
C GLN A 178 -6.63 19.59 -5.26
N LYS A 179 -7.86 19.95 -5.65
CA LYS A 179 -9.10 19.63 -4.93
C LYS A 179 -9.43 18.12 -4.95
N GLU A 180 -8.89 17.38 -5.90
CA GLU A 180 -9.07 15.92 -6.02
C GLU A 180 -8.01 15.15 -5.23
N ILE A 181 -6.91 15.79 -4.88
CA ILE A 181 -5.83 15.13 -4.13
C ILE A 181 -6.20 15.05 -2.65
N PHE A 182 -6.27 13.85 -2.14
CA PHE A 182 -6.51 13.57 -0.72
C PHE A 182 -5.24 13.10 -0.01
N TYR A 183 -4.88 13.81 1.04
CA TYR A 183 -3.79 13.47 1.97
C TYR A 183 -4.42 13.00 3.29
N PRO A 184 -4.28 11.74 3.69
CA PRO A 184 -4.97 11.18 4.86
C PRO A 184 -4.44 11.65 6.22
N LYS A 185 -3.22 12.23 6.29
CA LYS A 185 -2.57 12.63 7.55
C LYS A 185 -2.69 11.53 8.60
N LEU A 186 -1.94 10.45 8.41
CA LEU A 186 -2.09 9.24 9.22
C LEU A 186 -1.29 9.34 10.52
N SER A 187 -1.97 9.01 11.62
CA SER A 187 -1.37 8.82 12.95
C SER A 187 -1.32 7.34 13.31
N VAL A 188 -0.43 6.98 14.23
CA VAL A 188 -0.34 5.60 14.77
C VAL A 188 -1.69 5.17 15.32
N GLY A 189 -2.19 4.03 14.85
CA GLY A 189 -3.50 3.48 15.18
C GLY A 189 -4.59 3.74 14.13
N ASP A 190 -4.36 4.66 13.20
CA ASP A 190 -5.28 4.89 12.06
C ASP A 190 -5.14 3.78 11.01
N VAL A 191 -6.12 3.68 10.14
CA VAL A 191 -6.08 2.86 8.92
C VAL A 191 -6.70 3.65 7.77
N VAL A 192 -6.06 3.62 6.62
CA VAL A 192 -6.70 4.05 5.37
C VAL A 192 -6.96 2.84 4.50
N PHE A 193 -8.21 2.70 4.06
CA PHE A 193 -8.61 1.69 3.08
C PHE A 193 -8.69 2.35 1.72
N HIS A 194 -8.07 1.75 0.73
CA HIS A 194 -8.17 2.22 -0.64
C HIS A 194 -8.49 1.09 -1.61
N HIS A 195 -9.34 1.40 -2.59
CA HIS A 195 -9.75 0.50 -3.66
C HIS A 195 -8.56 0.21 -4.59
N CYS A 196 -8.43 -1.02 -5.07
CA CYS A 196 -7.29 -1.44 -5.91
C CYS A 196 -7.14 -0.61 -7.21
N ASN A 197 -8.20 0.01 -7.70
CA ASN A 197 -8.15 0.90 -8.87
C ASN A 197 -7.90 2.38 -8.53
N VAL A 198 -7.84 2.80 -7.26
CA VAL A 198 -7.59 4.21 -6.96
C VAL A 198 -6.15 4.58 -7.29
N ILE A 199 -5.96 5.69 -7.99
CA ILE A 199 -4.64 6.23 -8.28
C ILE A 199 -4.06 6.80 -6.98
N HIS A 200 -2.87 6.32 -6.62
CA HIS A 200 -2.19 6.78 -5.43
C HIS A 200 -0.67 6.77 -5.58
N GLY A 201 0.00 7.47 -4.70
CA GLY A 201 1.46 7.56 -4.68
C GLY A 201 1.93 8.25 -3.40
N ALA A 202 3.22 8.54 -3.32
CA ALA A 202 3.79 9.26 -2.18
C ALA A 202 5.07 9.99 -2.57
N GLU A 203 5.32 11.15 -1.96
CA GLU A 203 6.59 11.84 -2.11
C GLU A 203 7.75 11.09 -1.40
N GLY A 204 8.97 11.50 -1.66
CA GLY A 204 10.14 11.04 -0.94
C GLY A 204 10.12 11.49 0.54
N ASN A 205 10.94 10.85 1.35
CA ASN A 205 11.12 11.25 2.74
C ASN A 205 12.25 12.26 2.87
N ASN A 206 11.90 13.52 3.08
CA ASN A 206 12.82 14.64 3.28
C ASN A 206 13.04 14.97 4.77
N SER A 207 12.38 14.23 5.68
CA SER A 207 12.48 14.44 7.12
C SER A 207 13.64 13.65 7.76
N ASN A 208 13.88 13.88 9.04
CA ASN A 208 14.81 13.09 9.86
C ASN A 208 14.15 11.84 10.50
N ARG A 209 12.89 11.54 10.19
CA ARG A 209 12.10 10.44 10.75
C ARG A 209 11.91 9.33 9.73
N ASN A 210 11.88 8.09 10.18
CA ASN A 210 11.41 6.98 9.34
C ASN A 210 9.91 7.13 9.01
N ARG A 211 9.48 6.42 7.99
CA ARG A 211 8.08 6.25 7.66
C ARG A 211 7.80 4.78 7.32
N ASN A 212 7.50 3.99 8.34
CA ASN A 212 7.13 2.60 8.21
C ASN A 212 5.60 2.45 8.16
N ALA A 213 5.14 1.53 7.32
CA ALA A 213 3.73 1.17 7.25
C ALA A 213 3.55 -0.27 6.77
N VAL A 214 2.44 -0.88 7.17
CA VAL A 214 1.96 -2.16 6.67
C VAL A 214 0.87 -1.93 5.65
N ALA A 215 0.95 -2.59 4.50
CA ALA A 215 -0.12 -2.66 3.52
C ALA A 215 -0.66 -4.09 3.47
N ILE A 216 -1.93 -4.29 3.75
CA ILE A 216 -2.62 -5.59 3.70
C ILE A 216 -3.49 -5.63 2.46
N LYS A 217 -3.17 -6.53 1.52
CA LYS A 217 -4.00 -6.82 0.36
C LYS A 217 -5.15 -7.70 0.78
N ILE A 218 -6.37 -7.25 0.54
CA ILE A 218 -7.63 -7.93 0.86
C ILE A 218 -8.46 -8.03 -0.41
N VAL A 219 -8.89 -9.25 -0.72
CA VAL A 219 -9.60 -9.56 -1.97
C VAL A 219 -11.00 -10.04 -1.66
N GLY A 220 -11.99 -9.48 -2.34
CA GLY A 220 -13.38 -9.90 -2.23
C GLY A 220 -13.60 -11.30 -2.83
N SER A 221 -14.50 -12.08 -2.24
CA SER A 221 -14.77 -13.47 -2.65
C SER A 221 -15.25 -13.61 -4.10
N LYS A 222 -15.81 -12.54 -4.68
CA LYS A 222 -16.30 -12.51 -6.08
C LYS A 222 -15.27 -11.98 -7.08
N ALA A 223 -14.06 -11.60 -6.62
CA ALA A 223 -12.99 -11.17 -7.51
C ALA A 223 -12.40 -12.36 -8.26
N GLN A 224 -12.08 -12.17 -9.53
CA GLN A 224 -11.47 -13.19 -10.38
C GLN A 224 -10.24 -12.60 -11.08
N ILE A 225 -9.32 -13.45 -11.49
CA ILE A 225 -8.17 -13.03 -12.29
C ILE A 225 -8.63 -12.62 -13.68
N ASP A 226 -8.34 -11.40 -14.08
CA ASP A 226 -8.46 -10.93 -15.46
C ASP A 226 -7.27 -11.48 -16.28
N SER A 227 -7.50 -12.52 -17.06
CA SER A 227 -6.46 -13.16 -17.87
C SER A 227 -5.83 -12.23 -18.89
N ASN A 228 -6.59 -11.24 -19.42
CA ASN A 228 -6.06 -10.26 -20.38
C ASN A 228 -5.13 -9.27 -19.67
N GLN A 229 -5.55 -8.71 -18.53
CA GLN A 229 -4.70 -7.84 -17.72
C GLN A 229 -3.45 -8.59 -17.23
N LEU A 230 -3.57 -9.84 -16.83
CA LEU A 230 -2.44 -10.68 -16.42
C LEU A 230 -1.43 -10.89 -17.56
N LYS A 231 -1.90 -11.13 -18.79
CA LYS A 231 -1.03 -11.21 -19.99
C LYS A 231 -0.28 -9.91 -20.23
N ILE A 232 -0.97 -8.75 -20.12
CA ILE A 232 -0.37 -7.42 -20.23
C ILE A 232 0.71 -7.25 -19.17
N TYR A 233 0.38 -7.54 -17.90
CA TYR A 233 1.33 -7.42 -16.79
C TYR A 233 2.54 -8.34 -16.92
N LYS A 234 2.36 -9.60 -17.35
CA LYS A 234 3.48 -10.54 -17.59
C LYS A 234 4.42 -10.03 -18.69
N LYS A 235 3.88 -9.56 -19.82
CA LYS A 235 4.65 -8.95 -20.91
C LYS A 235 5.42 -7.72 -20.42
N PHE A 236 4.76 -6.88 -19.64
CA PHE A 236 5.36 -5.69 -19.02
C PHE A 236 6.54 -6.06 -18.12
N ARG A 237 6.38 -7.05 -17.22
CA ARG A 237 7.46 -7.53 -16.35
C ARG A 237 8.64 -8.11 -17.11
N ALA A 238 8.38 -8.90 -18.15
CA ALA A 238 9.44 -9.52 -18.96
C ALA A 238 10.32 -8.44 -19.63
N LYS A 239 9.71 -7.43 -20.27
CA LYS A 239 10.43 -6.31 -20.88
C LYS A 239 11.28 -5.53 -19.88
N ASN A 240 10.79 -5.31 -18.67
CA ASN A 240 11.50 -4.54 -17.64
C ASN A 240 12.63 -5.33 -16.96
N ARG A 241 12.59 -6.68 -16.98
CA ARG A 241 13.70 -7.52 -16.49
C ARG A 241 14.89 -7.55 -17.42
N GLN A 242 14.66 -7.32 -18.71
CA GLN A 242 15.74 -7.26 -19.73
C GLN A 242 16.44 -5.89 -19.77
N ALA A 243 15.82 -4.86 -19.17
CA ALA A 243 16.34 -3.49 -19.15
C ALA A 243 17.09 -3.13 -17.83
N ASN A 244 17.18 -4.03 -16.87
CA ASN A 244 17.90 -3.91 -15.59
C ASN A 244 18.92 -5.03 -15.43
#